data_08ad56be656f9d90cf859e6c0f7ceea7
#
_entry.id   08ad56be656f9d90cf859e6c0f7ceea7
#
_cell.length_a   1.000
_cell.length_b   1.000
_cell.length_c   1.000
_cell.angle_alpha   90.00
_cell.angle_beta   90.00
_cell.angle_gamma   90.00
#
_symmetry.space_group_name_H-M   'P 1'
#
loop_
_entity.id
_entity.type
_entity.pdbx_description
1 polymer ?
#
loop_
_entity_poly.entity_id
_entity_poly.type
_entity_poly.pdbx_seq_one_letter_code
_entity_poly.pdbx_strand_id
1 'polypeptide(L)'
;MDRTNGTSAPTSKVNRLQATESDNELLELKVNVPDEDKIGFSWRKLWAFTGPGFLMSIAFLDPGNIQADLQSGARYSYQLFWVLFWATFLGLLVQRLSARVGTITGQHMAEICYTEYRPVPRIFLWLMMEVAIIGSDMQEVIGTAISIYLLSSGKVPIWGGVLITVLDTLTFLFLDKYGLRKLELFFAFLITIMAITFGYEFFYDLPDMLQVAEGIVIPKCTDCDTDKISMAIGIIGSCIMPHNLYLHSGLVKTRNVDRSKDRSISEANFYFLVESALALFVSFIINLFVMSVFAEGLYGKTNIDVLNECNARNDPYGPALFHNDTNLVDVDIQSGGVFLGCHFGAAALYIWAVGILAAGQSSTMTGCYAGQFAMEGFLNLTWVRWKRVLFTRSIAIIPSFWVAYYSDISSFNGMNDFLNALMSIQLPFAVLPAIAFSSNTRIVGKFANGVCQKIISLLIFFLIFAANALLVVEFMEAIEKKWVLALIYIYFIIYLIVCIYLLLHCIAALTDPDSSINRNWFMRKWILGKSITDYYDRHHFLENTTSRPILEDTEDIDEIPEEDVVFVY
;
A
#
# COMPACT_ATOMS: atom_id res chain seq x y z
N MET A 1 -18.85 50.12 44.88
CA MET A 1 -18.42 49.11 45.86
C MET A 1 -19.18 47.87 45.57
N ASP A 2 -18.54 46.95 44.88
CA ASP A 2 -18.67 45.53 45.14
C ASP A 2 -17.71 44.77 44.24
N ARG A 3 -16.76 44.16 44.91
CA ARG A 3 -15.76 43.28 44.33
C ARG A 3 -16.36 41.88 44.33
N THR A 4 -16.54 41.27 43.16
CA THR A 4 -16.71 39.82 43.06
C THR A 4 -15.41 39.23 42.50
N ASN A 5 -14.68 38.55 43.36
CA ASN A 5 -13.53 37.70 43.00
C ASN A 5 -14.01 36.48 42.22
N GLY A 6 -13.69 36.43 40.94
CA GLY A 6 -13.77 35.21 40.16
C GLY A 6 -12.44 34.45 40.28
N THR A 7 -12.44 33.38 41.06
CA THR A 7 -11.36 32.39 41.11
C THR A 7 -11.35 31.61 39.81
N SER A 8 -10.35 31.86 38.95
CA SER A 8 -10.02 31.06 37.81
C SER A 8 -9.36 29.76 38.30
N ALA A 9 -9.99 28.63 38.00
CA ALA A 9 -9.41 27.30 38.21
C ALA A 9 -8.10 27.14 37.40
N PRO A 10 -7.10 26.46 37.92
CA PRO A 10 -5.85 26.23 37.22
C PRO A 10 -6.10 25.23 36.07
N THR A 11 -5.94 25.69 34.84
CA THR A 11 -5.86 24.83 33.66
C THR A 11 -4.65 23.92 33.77
N SER A 12 -4.87 22.63 33.98
CA SER A 12 -3.85 21.59 33.92
C SER A 12 -3.10 21.69 32.59
N LYS A 13 -1.80 21.98 32.66
CA LYS A 13 -0.86 21.82 31.56
C LYS A 13 -0.72 20.32 31.26
N VAL A 14 -1.63 19.76 30.47
CA VAL A 14 -1.35 18.51 29.76
C VAL A 14 -0.11 18.76 28.92
N ASN A 15 0.95 18.01 29.15
CA ASN A 15 2.12 17.95 28.27
C ASN A 15 1.61 17.47 26.90
N ARG A 16 1.19 18.39 26.04
CA ARG A 16 1.11 18.15 24.61
C ARG A 16 2.53 17.81 24.20
N LEU A 17 2.79 16.53 23.88
CA LEU A 17 3.86 16.17 22.97
C LEU A 17 3.84 17.23 21.88
N GLN A 18 4.94 17.93 21.67
CA GLN A 18 5.03 19.00 20.68
C GLN A 18 4.55 18.41 19.35
N ALA A 19 3.38 18.83 18.89
CA ALA A 19 2.93 18.53 17.56
C ALA A 19 4.03 19.03 16.63
N THR A 20 4.56 18.13 15.81
CA THR A 20 5.62 18.47 14.86
C THR A 20 5.07 19.49 13.87
N GLU A 21 5.91 20.29 13.23
CA GLU A 21 5.47 21.24 12.19
C GLU A 21 4.63 20.57 11.10
N SER A 22 4.91 19.29 10.80
CA SER A 22 4.15 18.47 9.85
C SER A 22 2.75 18.10 10.35
N ASP A 23 2.56 17.86 11.66
CA ASP A 23 1.24 17.65 12.26
C ASP A 23 0.40 18.94 12.20
N ASN A 24 1.03 20.09 12.32
CA ASN A 24 0.34 21.38 12.17
C ASN A 24 -0.06 21.64 10.71
N GLU A 25 0.77 21.33 9.72
CA GLU A 25 0.41 21.41 8.29
C GLU A 25 -0.73 20.45 7.92
N LEU A 26 -0.71 19.20 8.41
CA LEU A 26 -1.80 18.24 8.23
C LEU A 26 -3.08 18.66 8.98
N LEU A 27 -2.95 19.31 10.13
CA LEU A 27 -4.07 19.83 10.92
C LEU A 27 -4.79 21.00 10.21
N GLU A 28 -4.08 21.84 9.47
CA GLU A 28 -4.66 22.91 8.66
C GLU A 28 -5.42 22.38 7.43
N LEU A 29 -5.10 21.15 6.97
CA LEU A 29 -5.69 20.51 5.80
C LEU A 29 -6.88 19.59 6.12
N LYS A 30 -7.31 19.47 7.39
CA LYS A 30 -8.42 18.58 7.76
C LYS A 30 -9.74 18.98 7.11
N VAL A 31 -10.34 18.00 6.43
CA VAL A 31 -11.67 18.13 5.85
C VAL A 31 -12.72 17.94 6.94
N ASN A 32 -13.57 18.95 7.13
CA ASN A 32 -14.67 18.86 8.09
C ASN A 32 -15.78 17.94 7.57
N VAL A 33 -16.18 17.00 8.41
CA VAL A 33 -17.30 16.09 8.14
C VAL A 33 -18.58 16.76 8.65
N PRO A 34 -19.67 16.84 7.84
CA PRO A 34 -20.94 17.38 8.29
C PRO A 34 -21.52 16.56 9.45
N ASP A 35 -21.83 17.25 10.56
CA ASP A 35 -22.53 16.65 11.70
C ASP A 35 -24.05 16.65 11.37
N GLU A 36 -24.54 15.55 10.82
CA GLU A 36 -25.97 15.35 10.53
C GLU A 36 -26.53 14.34 11.52
N ASP A 37 -27.52 14.73 12.32
CA ASP A 37 -28.18 13.87 13.30
C ASP A 37 -29.04 12.76 12.66
N LYS A 38 -29.20 12.76 11.34
CA LYS A 38 -29.98 11.75 10.62
C LYS A 38 -29.31 10.36 10.70
N ILE A 39 -30.07 9.40 11.19
CA ILE A 39 -29.70 7.99 11.17
C ILE A 39 -29.89 7.49 9.73
N GLY A 40 -28.79 7.12 9.06
CA GLY A 40 -28.85 6.51 7.74
C GLY A 40 -27.70 6.94 6.82
N PHE A 41 -27.65 6.32 5.65
CA PHE A 41 -26.66 6.63 4.63
C PHE A 41 -26.90 8.03 4.05
N SER A 42 -25.85 8.85 3.98
CA SER A 42 -25.85 10.19 3.39
C SER A 42 -24.79 10.33 2.32
N TRP A 43 -25.19 10.65 1.10
CA TRP A 43 -24.29 10.95 -0.01
C TRP A 43 -23.36 12.13 0.29
N ARG A 44 -23.85 13.11 1.05
CA ARG A 44 -23.05 14.27 1.45
C ARG A 44 -21.94 13.89 2.41
N LYS A 45 -22.20 12.97 3.36
CA LYS A 45 -21.16 12.41 4.23
C LYS A 45 -20.20 11.54 3.44
N LEU A 46 -20.68 10.67 2.54
CA LEU A 46 -19.80 9.88 1.68
C LEU A 46 -18.84 10.80 0.92
N TRP A 47 -19.36 11.88 0.30
CA TRP A 47 -18.51 12.86 -0.40
C TRP A 47 -17.49 13.55 0.53
N ALA A 48 -17.82 13.82 1.78
CA ALA A 48 -16.89 14.40 2.76
C ALA A 48 -15.77 13.40 3.15
N PHE A 49 -16.11 12.11 3.26
CA PHE A 49 -15.14 11.05 3.53
C PHE A 49 -14.34 10.65 2.30
N THR A 50 -14.85 10.82 1.08
CA THR A 50 -14.17 10.48 -0.18
C THR A 50 -12.84 11.22 -0.31
N GLY A 51 -11.80 10.48 -0.65
CA GLY A 51 -10.43 10.95 -0.87
C GLY A 51 -9.39 9.91 -0.48
N PRO A 52 -9.29 9.48 0.79
CA PRO A 52 -8.31 8.48 1.20
C PRO A 52 -8.36 7.17 0.41
N GLY A 53 -9.53 6.60 0.19
CA GLY A 53 -9.70 5.37 -0.59
C GLY A 53 -9.44 5.59 -2.08
N PHE A 54 -9.78 6.75 -2.65
CA PHE A 54 -9.42 7.08 -4.02
C PHE A 54 -7.91 7.21 -4.20
N LEU A 55 -7.21 7.81 -3.26
CA LEU A 55 -5.74 7.83 -3.27
C LEU A 55 -5.15 6.42 -3.17
N MET A 56 -5.81 5.51 -2.42
CA MET A 56 -5.39 4.11 -2.37
C MET A 56 -5.69 3.34 -3.65
N SER A 57 -6.77 3.67 -4.36
CA SER A 57 -7.11 3.01 -5.63
C SER A 57 -6.09 3.27 -6.73
N ILE A 58 -5.41 4.42 -6.70
CA ILE A 58 -4.31 4.75 -7.60
C ILE A 58 -3.18 3.73 -7.50
N ALA A 59 -2.88 3.30 -6.29
CA ALA A 59 -1.85 2.31 -6.03
C ALA A 59 -2.16 0.91 -6.59
N PHE A 60 -3.39 0.66 -7.02
CA PHE A 60 -3.82 -0.53 -7.76
C PHE A 60 -3.82 -0.31 -9.29
N LEU A 61 -3.38 0.86 -9.74
CA LEU A 61 -3.34 1.28 -11.14
C LEU A 61 -1.98 1.85 -11.53
N ASP A 62 -0.95 1.53 -10.78
CA ASP A 62 0.41 1.96 -11.08
C ASP A 62 1.00 1.20 -12.28
N PRO A 63 2.10 1.68 -12.88
CA PRO A 63 2.72 1.00 -14.01
C PRO A 63 3.11 -0.45 -13.73
N GLY A 64 3.45 -0.79 -12.47
CA GLY A 64 3.77 -2.17 -12.07
C GLY A 64 2.58 -3.11 -12.16
N ASN A 65 1.39 -2.66 -11.71
CA ASN A 65 0.13 -3.41 -11.88
C ASN A 65 -0.22 -3.57 -13.35
N ILE A 66 -0.20 -2.48 -14.11
CA ILE A 66 -0.53 -2.52 -15.54
C ILE A 66 0.41 -3.45 -16.30
N GLN A 67 1.70 -3.49 -15.94
CA GLN A 67 2.66 -4.45 -16.50
C GLN A 67 2.27 -5.90 -16.19
N ALA A 68 1.96 -6.21 -14.94
CA ALA A 68 1.55 -7.56 -14.53
C ALA A 68 0.25 -7.99 -15.23
N ASP A 69 -0.71 -7.09 -15.36
CA ASP A 69 -2.00 -7.35 -16.01
C ASP A 69 -1.83 -7.62 -17.50
N LEU A 70 -1.09 -6.78 -18.22
CA LEU A 70 -0.87 -6.97 -19.66
C LEU A 70 -0.10 -8.28 -19.95
N GLN A 71 0.94 -8.59 -19.18
CA GLN A 71 1.71 -9.83 -19.33
C GLN A 71 0.87 -11.06 -19.00
N SER A 72 0.06 -10.97 -17.92
CA SER A 72 -0.85 -12.06 -17.56
C SER A 72 -1.88 -12.34 -18.66
N GLY A 73 -2.49 -11.30 -19.22
CA GLY A 73 -3.40 -11.42 -20.37
C GLY A 73 -2.71 -12.05 -21.59
N ALA A 74 -1.58 -11.49 -22.00
CA ALA A 74 -0.85 -11.92 -23.18
C ALA A 74 -0.33 -13.36 -23.08
N ARG A 75 0.21 -13.79 -21.91
CA ARG A 75 0.81 -15.11 -21.72
C ARG A 75 -0.20 -16.19 -21.35
N TYR A 76 -1.24 -15.85 -20.57
CA TYR A 76 -2.13 -16.84 -19.93
C TYR A 76 -3.61 -16.63 -20.25
N SER A 77 -3.96 -15.66 -21.12
CA SER A 77 -5.33 -15.34 -21.48
C SER A 77 -6.17 -15.05 -20.22
N TYR A 78 -7.35 -15.61 -20.09
CA TYR A 78 -8.29 -15.38 -18.98
C TYR A 78 -8.00 -16.20 -17.71
N GLN A 79 -6.92 -17.03 -17.69
CA GLN A 79 -6.70 -18.03 -16.62
C GLN A 79 -6.35 -17.43 -15.27
N LEU A 80 -5.80 -16.21 -15.20
CA LEU A 80 -5.40 -15.58 -13.94
C LEU A 80 -6.32 -14.43 -13.48
N PHE A 81 -7.48 -14.23 -14.13
CA PHE A 81 -8.44 -13.19 -13.76
C PHE A 81 -8.98 -13.36 -12.33
N TRP A 82 -9.15 -14.60 -11.87
CA TRP A 82 -9.52 -14.87 -10.50
C TRP A 82 -8.45 -14.41 -9.49
N VAL A 83 -7.17 -14.44 -9.88
CA VAL A 83 -6.07 -13.95 -9.02
C VAL A 83 -6.21 -12.44 -8.82
N LEU A 84 -6.41 -11.67 -9.89
CA LEU A 84 -6.66 -10.23 -9.83
C LEU A 84 -7.88 -9.91 -8.95
N PHE A 85 -8.99 -10.63 -9.12
CA PHE A 85 -10.20 -10.44 -8.32
C PHE A 85 -9.92 -10.69 -6.82
N TRP A 86 -9.31 -11.85 -6.48
CA TRP A 86 -9.02 -12.18 -5.10
C TRP A 86 -7.94 -11.29 -4.48
N ALA A 87 -6.90 -10.89 -5.25
CA ALA A 87 -5.89 -9.95 -4.78
C ALA A 87 -6.51 -8.59 -4.42
N THR A 88 -7.40 -8.06 -5.26
CA THR A 88 -8.14 -6.81 -4.98
C THR A 88 -9.03 -6.96 -3.75
N PHE A 89 -9.77 -8.07 -3.64
CA PHE A 89 -10.64 -8.32 -2.48
C PHE A 89 -9.86 -8.48 -1.17
N LEU A 90 -8.76 -9.24 -1.17
CA LEU A 90 -7.88 -9.39 -0.01
C LEU A 90 -7.21 -8.06 0.34
N GLY A 91 -6.80 -7.29 -0.66
CA GLY A 91 -6.28 -5.94 -0.50
C GLY A 91 -7.28 -5.03 0.23
N LEU A 92 -8.56 -5.04 -0.17
CA LEU A 92 -9.62 -4.30 0.52
C LEU A 92 -9.76 -4.72 1.99
N LEU A 93 -9.71 -6.02 2.28
CA LEU A 93 -9.82 -6.52 3.66
C LEU A 93 -8.67 -6.04 4.54
N VAL A 94 -7.43 -6.11 4.04
CA VAL A 94 -6.25 -5.68 4.80
C VAL A 94 -6.19 -4.15 4.92
N GLN A 95 -6.53 -3.41 3.87
CA GLN A 95 -6.63 -1.96 3.91
C GLN A 95 -7.69 -1.48 4.91
N ARG A 96 -8.82 -2.19 5.02
CA ARG A 96 -9.83 -1.91 6.03
C ARG A 96 -9.27 -2.01 7.45
N LEU A 97 -8.41 -3.00 7.75
CA LEU A 97 -7.78 -3.11 9.07
C LEU A 97 -6.92 -1.88 9.36
N SER A 98 -6.11 -1.47 8.41
CA SER A 98 -5.23 -0.31 8.50
C SER A 98 -6.03 1.00 8.68
N ALA A 99 -7.05 1.25 7.85
CA ALA A 99 -7.90 2.43 7.94
C ALA A 99 -8.61 2.53 9.29
N ARG A 100 -9.11 1.39 9.83
CA ARG A 100 -9.75 1.35 11.15
C ARG A 100 -8.79 1.76 12.27
N VAL A 101 -7.55 1.29 12.22
CA VAL A 101 -6.54 1.68 13.20
C VAL A 101 -6.35 3.19 13.20
N GLY A 102 -6.14 3.80 12.02
CA GLY A 102 -5.97 5.26 11.88
C GLY A 102 -7.20 6.06 12.31
N THR A 103 -8.41 5.58 11.99
CA THR A 103 -9.67 6.23 12.33
C THR A 103 -9.92 6.24 13.84
N ILE A 104 -9.72 5.10 14.50
CA ILE A 104 -10.01 4.92 15.92
C ILE A 104 -8.98 5.64 16.78
N THR A 105 -7.69 5.41 16.53
CA THR A 105 -6.59 5.91 17.37
C THR A 105 -6.21 7.36 17.07
N GLY A 106 -6.45 7.82 15.84
CA GLY A 106 -5.90 9.09 15.36
C GLY A 106 -4.40 9.04 15.08
N GLN A 107 -3.77 7.88 15.19
CA GLN A 107 -2.37 7.61 14.87
C GLN A 107 -2.28 6.70 13.65
N HIS A 108 -1.31 6.92 12.79
CA HIS A 108 -1.07 5.99 11.69
C HIS A 108 -0.21 4.80 12.15
N MET A 109 -0.25 3.71 11.39
CA MET A 109 0.38 2.45 11.79
C MET A 109 1.86 2.59 12.14
N ALA A 110 2.63 3.44 11.45
CA ALA A 110 4.05 3.62 11.74
C ALA A 110 4.30 4.32 13.10
N GLU A 111 3.43 5.26 13.51
CA GLU A 111 3.47 5.86 14.86
C GLU A 111 3.22 4.80 15.93
N ILE A 112 2.25 3.91 15.70
CA ILE A 112 1.96 2.80 16.63
C ILE A 112 3.13 1.81 16.67
N CYS A 113 3.77 1.52 15.52
CA CYS A 113 4.99 0.70 15.49
C CYS A 113 6.12 1.30 16.35
N TYR A 114 6.20 2.63 16.44
CA TYR A 114 7.20 3.29 17.29
C TYR A 114 7.03 2.96 18.77
N THR A 115 5.80 2.89 19.23
CA THR A 115 5.47 2.63 20.65
C THR A 115 5.41 1.14 20.98
N GLU A 116 4.91 0.32 20.06
CA GLU A 116 4.63 -1.10 20.30
C GLU A 116 5.83 -2.03 20.04
N TYR A 117 6.70 -1.69 19.06
CA TYR A 117 7.85 -2.53 18.75
C TYR A 117 9.15 -2.02 19.39
N ARG A 118 10.03 -2.97 19.69
CA ARG A 118 11.40 -2.66 20.13
C ARG A 118 12.21 -1.98 19.02
N PRO A 119 13.28 -1.23 19.36
CA PRO A 119 14.04 -0.44 18.38
C PRO A 119 14.56 -1.25 17.17
N VAL A 120 15.14 -2.45 17.40
CA VAL A 120 15.74 -3.25 16.32
C VAL A 120 14.69 -3.74 15.33
N PRO A 121 13.59 -4.45 15.72
CA PRO A 121 12.53 -4.83 14.79
C PRO A 121 11.87 -3.62 14.12
N ARG A 122 11.69 -2.51 14.83
CA ARG A 122 11.13 -1.28 14.29
C ARG A 122 11.98 -0.68 13.18
N ILE A 123 13.31 -0.61 13.36
CA ILE A 123 14.22 -0.12 12.32
C ILE A 123 14.21 -1.07 11.12
N PHE A 124 14.14 -2.38 11.35
CA PHE A 124 14.03 -3.35 10.27
C PHE A 124 12.72 -3.16 9.49
N LEU A 125 11.58 -2.98 10.16
CA LEU A 125 10.30 -2.68 9.52
C LEU A 125 10.38 -1.39 8.69
N TRP A 126 10.99 -0.34 9.25
CA TRP A 126 11.22 0.90 8.51
C TRP A 126 12.04 0.66 7.24
N LEU A 127 13.17 -0.05 7.33
CA LEU A 127 14.00 -0.39 6.16
C LEU A 127 13.21 -1.16 5.11
N MET A 128 12.39 -2.14 5.50
CA MET A 128 11.56 -2.90 4.58
C MET A 128 10.51 -2.01 3.89
N MET A 129 9.92 -1.06 4.61
CA MET A 129 9.00 -0.09 4.02
C MET A 129 9.70 0.86 3.05
N GLU A 130 10.91 1.34 3.38
CA GLU A 130 11.68 2.19 2.45
C GLU A 130 12.08 1.44 1.18
N VAL A 131 12.48 0.16 1.29
CA VAL A 131 12.77 -0.69 0.13
C VAL A 131 11.51 -0.88 -0.74
N ALA A 132 10.33 -1.07 -0.12
CA ALA A 132 9.07 -1.16 -0.86
C ALA A 132 8.75 0.15 -1.60
N ILE A 133 8.93 1.29 -0.94
CA ILE A 133 8.68 2.61 -1.54
C ILE A 133 9.64 2.87 -2.70
N ILE A 134 10.93 2.58 -2.52
CA ILE A 134 11.95 2.73 -3.57
C ILE A 134 11.61 1.83 -4.77
N GLY A 135 11.19 0.59 -4.52
CA GLY A 135 10.79 -0.33 -5.58
C GLY A 135 9.59 0.18 -6.38
N SER A 136 8.54 0.67 -5.71
CA SER A 136 7.39 1.32 -6.35
C SER A 136 7.84 2.56 -7.16
N ASP A 137 8.66 3.42 -6.56
CA ASP A 137 9.19 4.62 -7.21
C ASP A 137 9.98 4.26 -8.50
N MET A 138 10.71 3.15 -8.51
CA MET A 138 11.43 2.69 -9.71
C MET A 138 10.46 2.30 -10.84
N GLN A 139 9.39 1.58 -10.52
CA GLN A 139 8.35 1.21 -11.51
C GLN A 139 7.66 2.44 -12.11
N GLU A 140 7.37 3.44 -11.28
CA GLU A 140 6.78 4.71 -11.70
C GLU A 140 7.70 5.52 -12.63
N VAL A 141 8.99 5.60 -12.26
CA VAL A 141 10.01 6.29 -13.08
C VAL A 141 10.13 5.63 -14.44
N ILE A 142 10.14 4.30 -14.50
CA ILE A 142 10.22 3.54 -15.75
C ILE A 142 8.96 3.73 -16.58
N GLY A 143 7.77 3.54 -16.00
CA GLY A 143 6.50 3.71 -16.70
C GLY A 143 6.34 5.12 -17.27
N THR A 144 6.69 6.15 -16.48
CA THR A 144 6.67 7.55 -16.93
C THR A 144 7.68 7.79 -18.06
N ALA A 145 8.91 7.24 -17.96
CA ALA A 145 9.93 7.39 -19.00
C ALA A 145 9.52 6.71 -20.32
N ILE A 146 8.93 5.52 -20.27
CA ILE A 146 8.37 4.83 -21.45
C ILE A 146 7.24 5.66 -22.07
N SER A 147 6.35 6.21 -21.25
CA SER A 147 5.26 7.08 -21.74
C SER A 147 5.78 8.31 -22.47
N ILE A 148 6.78 8.97 -21.93
CA ILE A 148 7.44 10.13 -22.57
C ILE A 148 8.10 9.71 -23.88
N TYR A 149 8.75 8.55 -23.93
CA TYR A 149 9.34 7.99 -25.14
C TYR A 149 8.27 7.80 -26.22
N LEU A 150 7.15 7.15 -25.89
CA LEU A 150 6.04 6.90 -26.84
C LEU A 150 5.38 8.21 -27.29
N LEU A 151 5.06 9.13 -26.36
CA LEU A 151 4.44 10.43 -26.66
C LEU A 151 5.34 11.34 -27.52
N SER A 152 6.66 11.25 -27.32
CA SER A 152 7.62 12.04 -28.12
C SER A 152 7.92 11.42 -29.49
N SER A 153 7.28 10.31 -29.84
CA SER A 153 7.59 9.55 -31.04
C SER A 153 9.07 9.13 -31.11
N GLY A 154 9.62 8.64 -29.98
CA GLY A 154 11.01 8.19 -29.87
C GLY A 154 12.08 9.29 -29.85
N LYS A 155 11.69 10.57 -29.93
CA LYS A 155 12.66 11.69 -29.91
C LYS A 155 13.36 11.86 -28.57
N VAL A 156 12.66 11.57 -27.46
CA VAL A 156 13.23 11.54 -26.12
C VAL A 156 13.59 10.09 -25.81
N PRO A 157 14.87 9.74 -25.65
CA PRO A 157 15.26 8.39 -25.27
C PRO A 157 14.79 8.08 -23.85
N ILE A 158 14.62 6.79 -23.50
CA ILE A 158 14.08 6.36 -22.19
C ILE A 158 14.90 6.93 -21.03
N TRP A 159 16.23 6.92 -21.10
CA TRP A 159 17.08 7.56 -20.08
C TRP A 159 16.83 9.08 -19.93
N GLY A 160 16.50 9.76 -21.03
CA GLY A 160 16.08 11.16 -21.02
C GLY A 160 14.72 11.33 -20.32
N GLY A 161 13.79 10.42 -20.57
CA GLY A 161 12.51 10.33 -19.85
C GLY A 161 12.72 10.17 -18.34
N VAL A 162 13.63 9.28 -17.91
CA VAL A 162 13.99 9.11 -16.49
C VAL A 162 14.48 10.42 -15.86
N LEU A 163 15.30 11.21 -16.57
CA LEU A 163 15.75 12.51 -16.05
C LEU A 163 14.60 13.54 -15.95
N ILE A 164 13.62 13.46 -16.86
CA ILE A 164 12.44 14.36 -16.80
C ILE A 164 11.61 14.06 -15.56
N THR A 165 11.55 12.82 -15.06
CA THR A 165 10.81 12.49 -13.83
C THR A 165 11.32 13.20 -12.58
N VAL A 166 12.56 13.69 -12.58
CA VAL A 166 13.08 14.56 -11.51
C VAL A 166 12.29 15.88 -11.45
N LEU A 167 11.96 16.44 -12.62
CA LEU A 167 11.17 17.68 -12.71
C LEU A 167 9.72 17.46 -12.26
N ASP A 168 9.16 16.29 -12.56
CA ASP A 168 7.82 15.91 -12.09
C ASP A 168 7.74 15.94 -10.57
N THR A 169 8.73 15.38 -9.89
CA THR A 169 8.82 15.38 -8.43
C THR A 169 8.80 16.82 -7.86
N LEU A 170 9.52 17.77 -8.50
CA LEU A 170 9.47 19.17 -8.09
C LEU A 170 8.11 19.81 -8.35
N THR A 171 7.44 19.43 -9.43
CA THR A 171 6.09 19.89 -9.75
C THR A 171 5.09 19.46 -8.69
N PHE A 172 5.20 18.23 -8.19
CA PHE A 172 4.33 17.73 -7.12
C PHE A 172 4.56 18.43 -5.78
N LEU A 173 5.81 18.68 -5.41
CA LEU A 173 6.12 19.47 -4.22
C LEU A 173 5.50 20.87 -4.28
N PHE A 174 5.32 21.41 -5.50
CA PHE A 174 4.64 22.68 -5.71
C PHE A 174 3.12 22.55 -5.65
N LEU A 175 2.54 21.50 -6.26
CA LEU A 175 1.10 21.23 -6.28
C LEU A 175 0.51 20.97 -4.88
N ASP A 176 1.28 20.35 -4.01
CA ASP A 176 0.88 20.06 -2.64
C ASP A 176 0.49 21.31 -1.82
N LYS A 177 1.05 22.46 -2.16
CA LYS A 177 0.69 23.76 -1.55
C LYS A 177 -0.76 24.21 -1.82
N TYR A 178 -1.42 23.63 -2.83
CA TYR A 178 -2.79 24.02 -3.18
C TYR A 178 -3.87 23.32 -2.36
N GLY A 179 -3.50 22.41 -1.49
CA GLY A 179 -4.38 21.72 -0.56
C GLY A 179 -4.88 20.37 -1.05
N LEU A 180 -5.08 19.46 -0.08
CA LEU A 180 -5.38 18.04 -0.28
C LEU A 180 -6.61 17.80 -1.18
N ARG A 181 -7.67 18.58 -1.03
CA ARG A 181 -8.93 18.40 -1.79
C ARG A 181 -8.77 18.64 -3.30
N LYS A 182 -7.95 19.61 -3.69
CA LYS A 182 -7.66 19.87 -5.12
C LYS A 182 -6.80 18.75 -5.70
N LEU A 183 -5.89 18.24 -4.92
CA LEU A 183 -5.04 17.13 -5.27
C LEU A 183 -5.88 15.84 -5.47
N GLU A 184 -6.78 15.52 -4.55
CA GLU A 184 -7.72 14.40 -4.67
C GLU A 184 -8.56 14.49 -5.97
N LEU A 185 -9.04 15.69 -6.32
CA LEU A 185 -9.78 15.92 -7.56
C LEU A 185 -8.91 15.75 -8.81
N PHE A 186 -7.65 16.18 -8.75
CA PHE A 186 -6.71 15.98 -9.86
C PHE A 186 -6.47 14.48 -10.11
N PHE A 187 -6.30 13.69 -9.05
CA PHE A 187 -6.15 12.25 -9.20
C PHE A 187 -7.42 11.55 -9.69
N ALA A 188 -8.59 11.97 -9.19
CA ALA A 188 -9.85 11.46 -9.72
C ALA A 188 -9.98 11.72 -11.22
N PHE A 189 -9.50 12.86 -11.70
CA PHE A 189 -9.43 13.18 -13.13
C PHE A 189 -8.47 12.24 -13.88
N LEU A 190 -7.27 11.97 -13.35
CA LEU A 190 -6.32 11.03 -13.97
C LEU A 190 -6.89 9.60 -14.04
N ILE A 191 -7.50 9.10 -12.97
CA ILE A 191 -8.18 7.78 -12.96
C ILE A 191 -9.30 7.75 -14.01
N THR A 192 -10.05 8.84 -14.15
CA THR A 192 -11.11 8.92 -15.16
C THR A 192 -10.53 8.85 -16.57
N ILE A 193 -9.40 9.49 -16.84
CA ILE A 193 -8.70 9.34 -18.11
C ILE A 193 -8.34 7.87 -18.34
N MET A 194 -7.71 7.21 -17.38
CA MET A 194 -7.35 5.79 -17.49
C MET A 194 -8.57 4.90 -17.75
N ALA A 195 -9.66 5.11 -17.02
CA ALA A 195 -10.89 4.34 -17.20
C ALA A 195 -11.49 4.52 -18.62
N ILE A 196 -11.44 5.73 -19.16
CA ILE A 196 -11.94 6.02 -20.52
C ILE A 196 -11.00 5.41 -21.56
N THR A 197 -9.68 5.53 -21.39
CA THR A 197 -8.70 5.04 -22.36
C THR A 197 -8.75 3.52 -22.47
N PHE A 198 -8.59 2.81 -21.36
CA PHE A 198 -8.61 1.34 -21.39
C PHE A 198 -10.01 0.78 -21.63
N GLY A 199 -11.05 1.49 -21.18
CA GLY A 199 -12.42 1.15 -21.52
C GLY A 199 -12.70 1.26 -23.02
N TYR A 200 -12.18 2.30 -23.70
CA TYR A 200 -12.32 2.44 -25.15
C TYR A 200 -11.71 1.24 -25.88
N GLU A 201 -10.50 0.83 -25.52
CA GLU A 201 -9.82 -0.32 -26.13
C GLU A 201 -10.60 -1.62 -25.91
N PHE A 202 -11.09 -1.86 -24.69
CA PHE A 202 -11.90 -3.02 -24.33
C PHE A 202 -13.22 -3.10 -25.13
N PHE A 203 -13.94 -1.97 -25.30
CA PHE A 203 -15.21 -1.96 -26.01
C PHE A 203 -15.05 -1.93 -27.54
N TYR A 204 -13.87 -1.57 -28.04
CA TYR A 204 -13.58 -1.59 -29.49
C TYR A 204 -13.40 -3.02 -29.98
N ASP A 205 -12.70 -3.87 -29.24
CA ASP A 205 -12.52 -5.30 -29.53
C ASP A 205 -13.07 -6.11 -28.34
N LEU A 206 -14.39 -6.32 -28.34
CA LEU A 206 -15.10 -6.92 -27.22
C LEU A 206 -14.67 -8.37 -27.05
N PRO A 207 -14.00 -8.72 -25.90
CA PRO A 207 -13.63 -10.09 -25.62
C PRO A 207 -14.85 -10.97 -25.38
N ASP A 208 -14.67 -12.28 -25.39
CA ASP A 208 -15.73 -13.21 -25.02
C ASP A 208 -16.08 -13.04 -23.53
N MET A 209 -17.18 -12.32 -23.30
CA MET A 209 -17.67 -12.00 -21.94
C MET A 209 -17.94 -13.23 -21.08
N LEU A 210 -18.22 -14.39 -21.71
CA LEU A 210 -18.42 -15.64 -20.98
C LEU A 210 -17.09 -16.16 -20.44
N GLN A 211 -16.03 -16.12 -21.24
CA GLN A 211 -14.68 -16.50 -20.84
C GLN A 211 -14.12 -15.55 -19.77
N VAL A 212 -14.36 -14.24 -19.90
CA VAL A 212 -14.01 -13.24 -18.87
C VAL A 212 -14.69 -13.57 -17.55
N ALA A 213 -16.01 -13.81 -17.56
CA ALA A 213 -16.77 -14.15 -16.37
C ALA A 213 -16.32 -15.49 -15.75
N GLU A 214 -16.08 -16.52 -16.58
CA GLU A 214 -15.52 -17.79 -16.13
C GLU A 214 -14.15 -17.61 -15.48
N GLY A 215 -13.27 -16.82 -16.10
CA GLY A 215 -11.93 -16.52 -15.61
C GLY A 215 -11.92 -15.81 -14.25
N ILE A 216 -12.91 -14.95 -13.97
CA ILE A 216 -13.05 -14.26 -12.68
C ILE A 216 -13.56 -15.20 -11.59
N VAL A 217 -14.56 -16.04 -11.91
CA VAL A 217 -15.31 -16.82 -10.91
C VAL A 217 -14.63 -18.16 -10.60
N ILE A 218 -14.06 -18.82 -11.61
CA ILE A 218 -13.52 -20.16 -11.47
C ILE A 218 -11.99 -20.11 -11.30
N PRO A 219 -11.46 -20.44 -10.11
CA PRO A 219 -10.01 -20.53 -9.91
C PRO A 219 -9.48 -21.74 -10.68
N LYS A 220 -9.07 -21.50 -11.91
CA LYS A 220 -8.58 -22.50 -12.85
C LYS A 220 -7.10 -22.23 -13.11
N CYS A 221 -6.29 -23.25 -12.98
CA CYS A 221 -4.89 -23.17 -13.37
C CYS A 221 -4.60 -24.44 -14.21
N THR A 222 -4.80 -24.35 -15.51
CA THR A 222 -4.47 -25.44 -16.42
C THR A 222 -2.96 -25.41 -16.66
N ASP A 223 -2.30 -26.56 -16.53
CA ASP A 223 -0.82 -26.68 -16.67
C ASP A 223 -0.09 -25.63 -15.80
N CYS A 224 -0.33 -25.71 -14.49
CA CYS A 224 0.30 -24.84 -13.49
C CYS A 224 1.79 -25.09 -13.42
N ASP A 225 2.55 -24.39 -14.27
CA ASP A 225 4.01 -24.32 -14.21
C ASP A 225 4.49 -23.23 -13.24
N THR A 226 5.79 -23.22 -12.98
CA THR A 226 6.43 -22.24 -12.08
C THR A 226 6.24 -20.80 -12.58
N ASP A 227 6.35 -20.55 -13.87
CA ASP A 227 6.20 -19.22 -14.46
C ASP A 227 4.80 -18.65 -14.24
N LYS A 228 3.76 -19.48 -14.36
CA LYS A 228 2.37 -19.07 -14.11
C LYS A 228 2.12 -18.78 -12.64
N ILE A 229 2.72 -19.58 -11.75
CA ILE A 229 2.63 -19.35 -10.30
C ILE A 229 3.34 -18.04 -9.94
N SER A 230 4.53 -17.79 -10.47
CA SER A 230 5.26 -16.52 -10.29
C SER A 230 4.47 -15.33 -10.78
N MET A 231 3.85 -15.43 -11.95
CA MET A 231 2.97 -14.37 -12.47
C MET A 231 1.80 -14.12 -11.53
N ALA A 232 1.14 -15.16 -11.02
CA ALA A 232 0.05 -15.04 -10.05
C ALA A 232 0.50 -14.34 -8.75
N ILE A 233 1.69 -14.69 -8.23
CA ILE A 233 2.28 -14.04 -7.05
C ILE A 233 2.68 -12.59 -7.37
N GLY A 234 3.20 -12.32 -8.57
CA GLY A 234 3.49 -10.98 -9.06
C GLY A 234 2.24 -10.08 -9.07
N ILE A 235 1.09 -10.58 -9.56
CA ILE A 235 -0.21 -9.89 -9.50
C ILE A 235 -0.62 -9.59 -8.04
N ILE A 236 -0.44 -10.54 -7.12
CA ILE A 236 -0.75 -10.29 -5.69
C ILE A 236 0.17 -9.19 -5.13
N GLY A 237 1.47 -9.24 -5.43
CA GLY A 237 2.46 -8.27 -4.96
C GLY A 237 2.27 -6.87 -5.51
N SER A 238 1.89 -6.76 -6.78
CA SER A 238 1.55 -5.48 -7.41
C SER A 238 0.25 -4.90 -6.85
N CYS A 239 -0.80 -5.72 -6.65
CA CYS A 239 -2.07 -5.26 -6.10
C CYS A 239 -1.98 -4.85 -4.63
N ILE A 240 -1.33 -5.66 -3.77
CA ILE A 240 -1.29 -5.40 -2.33
C ILE A 240 0.08 -4.88 -1.94
N MET A 241 0.31 -3.60 -2.11
CA MET A 241 1.60 -3.00 -1.76
C MET A 241 1.73 -2.75 -0.24
N PRO A 242 2.82 -3.16 0.41
CA PRO A 242 2.97 -3.07 1.86
C PRO A 242 2.95 -1.63 2.38
N HIS A 243 3.61 -0.69 1.70
CA HIS A 243 3.67 0.71 2.11
C HIS A 243 2.30 1.42 2.01
N ASN A 244 1.40 0.96 1.15
CA ASN A 244 0.05 1.50 1.01
C ASN A 244 -0.83 1.23 2.24
N LEU A 245 -0.57 0.16 2.97
CA LEU A 245 -1.26 -0.10 4.24
C LEU A 245 -0.90 0.96 5.29
N TYR A 246 0.37 1.33 5.38
CA TYR A 246 0.80 2.41 6.26
C TYR A 246 0.23 3.75 5.82
N LEU A 247 0.27 4.02 4.51
CA LEU A 247 -0.28 5.24 3.91
C LEU A 247 -1.77 5.40 4.21
N HIS A 248 -2.58 4.36 4.02
CA HIS A 248 -4.03 4.44 4.24
C HIS A 248 -4.38 4.82 5.68
N SER A 249 -3.68 4.24 6.68
CA SER A 249 -3.86 4.62 8.10
C SER A 249 -3.54 6.10 8.37
N GLY A 250 -2.62 6.69 7.60
CA GLY A 250 -2.28 8.11 7.68
C GLY A 250 -3.32 9.00 6.98
N LEU A 251 -3.77 8.60 5.78
CA LEU A 251 -4.71 9.39 5.00
C LEU A 251 -6.08 9.54 5.68
N VAL A 252 -6.58 8.54 6.40
CA VAL A 252 -7.86 8.66 7.14
C VAL A 252 -7.79 9.71 8.25
N LYS A 253 -6.60 10.08 8.75
CA LYS A 253 -6.39 11.17 9.72
C LYS A 253 -6.73 12.55 9.15
N THR A 254 -6.75 12.70 7.82
CA THR A 254 -7.07 13.96 7.15
C THR A 254 -8.56 14.35 7.25
N ARG A 255 -9.39 13.45 7.75
CA ARG A 255 -10.82 13.74 8.06
C ARG A 255 -10.98 14.07 9.53
N ASN A 256 -11.75 15.13 9.81
CA ASN A 256 -12.02 15.55 11.18
C ASN A 256 -13.11 14.66 11.79
N VAL A 257 -12.69 13.59 12.47
CA VAL A 257 -13.58 12.64 13.16
C VAL A 257 -13.55 12.91 14.66
N ASP A 258 -14.73 13.10 15.26
CA ASP A 258 -14.85 13.25 16.72
C ASP A 258 -14.68 11.88 17.41
N ARG A 259 -13.49 11.64 17.94
CA ARG A 259 -13.11 10.39 18.61
C ARG A 259 -13.66 10.25 20.03
N SER A 260 -14.28 11.29 20.57
CA SER A 260 -14.95 11.21 21.86
C SER A 260 -16.29 10.46 21.79
N LYS A 261 -16.86 10.35 20.56
CA LYS A 261 -18.16 9.71 20.30
C LYS A 261 -17.97 8.42 19.52
N ASP A 262 -18.33 7.28 20.10
CA ASP A 262 -18.30 5.98 19.44
C ASP A 262 -19.09 5.90 18.15
N ARG A 263 -20.22 6.62 18.12
CA ARG A 263 -21.06 6.71 16.92
C ARG A 263 -20.29 7.35 15.76
N SER A 264 -19.54 8.41 16.01
CA SER A 264 -18.74 9.10 15.01
C SER A 264 -17.62 8.20 14.46
N ILE A 265 -16.94 7.44 15.33
CA ILE A 265 -15.94 6.45 14.93
C ILE A 265 -16.55 5.33 14.07
N SER A 266 -17.68 4.77 14.52
CA SER A 266 -18.37 3.69 13.79
C SER A 266 -18.85 4.16 12.42
N GLU A 267 -19.41 5.36 12.34
CA GLU A 267 -19.86 5.97 11.09
C GLU A 267 -18.68 6.25 10.15
N ALA A 268 -17.59 6.80 10.64
CA ALA A 268 -16.38 7.03 9.86
C ALA A 268 -15.81 5.71 9.29
N ASN A 269 -15.72 4.67 10.11
CA ASN A 269 -15.26 3.35 9.65
C ASN A 269 -16.17 2.75 8.56
N PHE A 270 -17.48 3.00 8.62
CA PHE A 270 -18.40 2.55 7.59
C PHE A 270 -18.20 3.32 6.28
N TYR A 271 -18.11 4.65 6.32
CA TYR A 271 -17.92 5.45 5.11
C TYR A 271 -16.56 5.22 4.46
N PHE A 272 -15.49 5.05 5.24
CA PHE A 272 -14.17 4.68 4.69
C PHE A 272 -14.18 3.30 4.03
N LEU A 273 -14.92 2.32 4.58
CA LEU A 273 -15.07 1.03 3.93
C LEU A 273 -15.83 1.15 2.60
N VAL A 274 -16.95 1.89 2.57
CA VAL A 274 -17.74 2.07 1.34
C VAL A 274 -16.94 2.81 0.28
N GLU A 275 -16.25 3.87 0.66
CA GLU A 275 -15.38 4.64 -0.24
C GLU A 275 -14.26 3.78 -0.82
N SER A 276 -13.52 3.07 0.04
CA SER A 276 -12.43 2.19 -0.41
C SER A 276 -12.93 1.06 -1.30
N ALA A 277 -14.08 0.46 -0.97
CA ALA A 277 -14.66 -0.59 -1.80
C ALA A 277 -15.06 -0.09 -3.19
N LEU A 278 -15.66 1.10 -3.28
CA LEU A 278 -16.02 1.72 -4.57
C LEU A 278 -14.76 2.06 -5.39
N ALA A 279 -13.76 2.63 -4.74
CA ALA A 279 -12.53 3.04 -5.38
C ALA A 279 -11.74 1.82 -5.92
N LEU A 280 -11.60 0.76 -5.11
CA LEU A 280 -10.93 -0.47 -5.53
C LEU A 280 -11.73 -1.24 -6.58
N PHE A 281 -13.07 -1.16 -6.55
CA PHE A 281 -13.90 -1.74 -7.60
C PHE A 281 -13.64 -1.06 -8.96
N VAL A 282 -13.51 0.27 -8.98
CA VAL A 282 -13.15 1.00 -10.21
C VAL A 282 -11.78 0.58 -10.71
N SER A 283 -10.78 0.47 -9.82
CA SER A 283 -9.45 -0.01 -10.19
C SER A 283 -9.47 -1.44 -10.74
N PHE A 284 -10.23 -2.33 -10.09
CA PHE A 284 -10.42 -3.71 -10.57
C PHE A 284 -10.97 -3.74 -12.01
N ILE A 285 -11.96 -2.91 -12.31
CA ILE A 285 -12.55 -2.84 -13.67
C ILE A 285 -11.53 -2.33 -14.69
N ILE A 286 -10.72 -1.32 -14.33
CA ILE A 286 -9.68 -0.81 -15.23
C ILE A 286 -8.61 -1.89 -15.51
N ASN A 287 -8.11 -2.56 -14.46
CA ASN A 287 -7.15 -3.65 -14.60
C ASN A 287 -7.73 -4.83 -15.40
N LEU A 288 -9.01 -5.14 -15.19
CA LEU A 288 -9.73 -6.15 -15.97
C LEU A 288 -9.79 -5.78 -17.46
N PHE A 289 -10.00 -4.52 -17.80
CA PHE A 289 -9.99 -4.06 -19.19
C PHE A 289 -8.60 -4.25 -19.79
N VAL A 290 -7.54 -3.84 -19.12
CA VAL A 290 -6.15 -4.03 -19.58
C VAL A 290 -5.88 -5.51 -19.81
N MET A 291 -6.10 -6.35 -18.81
CA MET A 291 -5.84 -7.80 -18.90
C MET A 291 -6.62 -8.44 -20.06
N SER A 292 -7.90 -8.04 -20.27
CA SER A 292 -8.76 -8.58 -21.33
C SER A 292 -8.31 -8.17 -22.74
N VAL A 293 -7.93 -6.91 -22.94
CA VAL A 293 -7.44 -6.41 -24.23
C VAL A 293 -6.20 -7.17 -24.70
N PHE A 294 -5.26 -7.41 -23.77
CA PHE A 294 -4.06 -8.17 -24.11
C PHE A 294 -4.29 -9.68 -24.18
N ALA A 295 -5.27 -10.22 -23.47
CA ALA A 295 -5.68 -11.62 -23.59
C ALA A 295 -6.28 -11.92 -24.97
N GLU A 296 -7.16 -11.06 -25.47
CA GLU A 296 -7.77 -11.23 -26.78
C GLU A 296 -6.78 -10.93 -27.92
N GLY A 297 -6.01 -9.85 -27.74
CA GLY A 297 -5.13 -9.35 -28.80
C GLY A 297 -3.84 -10.13 -29.01
N LEU A 298 -3.23 -10.71 -27.95
CA LEU A 298 -1.87 -11.26 -28.01
C LEU A 298 -1.75 -12.72 -27.65
N TYR A 299 -2.71 -13.31 -26.96
CA TYR A 299 -2.60 -14.70 -26.54
C TYR A 299 -2.41 -15.64 -27.73
N GLY A 300 -1.31 -16.42 -27.71
CA GLY A 300 -0.97 -17.37 -28.77
C GLY A 300 -0.39 -16.77 -30.04
N LYS A 301 -0.23 -15.43 -30.15
CA LYS A 301 0.44 -14.79 -31.29
C LYS A 301 1.95 -14.91 -31.18
N THR A 302 2.60 -15.00 -32.34
CA THR A 302 4.05 -14.99 -32.49
C THR A 302 4.57 -13.59 -32.80
N ASN A 303 5.87 -13.35 -32.60
CA ASN A 303 6.51 -12.09 -32.95
C ASN A 303 6.27 -11.70 -34.41
N ILE A 304 6.31 -12.67 -35.34
CA ILE A 304 6.09 -12.43 -36.77
C ILE A 304 4.62 -12.02 -37.07
N ASP A 305 3.65 -12.52 -36.30
CA ASP A 305 2.24 -12.16 -36.49
C ASP A 305 2.04 -10.68 -36.16
N VAL A 306 2.56 -10.23 -35.00
CA VAL A 306 2.48 -8.83 -34.59
C VAL A 306 3.30 -7.92 -35.50
N LEU A 307 4.50 -8.37 -35.92
CA LEU A 307 5.33 -7.62 -36.88
C LEU A 307 4.59 -7.39 -38.22
N ASN A 308 3.87 -8.39 -38.70
CA ASN A 308 3.08 -8.26 -39.94
C ASN A 308 1.93 -7.26 -39.76
N GLU A 309 1.25 -7.24 -38.61
CA GLU A 309 0.22 -6.23 -38.27
C GLU A 309 0.84 -4.82 -38.25
N CYS A 310 2.01 -4.64 -37.63
CA CYS A 310 2.73 -3.37 -37.60
C CYS A 310 3.15 -2.89 -39.00
N ASN A 311 3.68 -3.79 -39.80
CA ASN A 311 4.10 -3.49 -41.17
C ASN A 311 2.89 -3.10 -42.08
N ALA A 312 1.74 -3.74 -41.90
CA ALA A 312 0.52 -3.39 -42.65
C ALA A 312 0.04 -1.95 -42.36
N ARG A 313 0.38 -1.39 -41.20
CA ARG A 313 0.06 0.00 -40.81
C ARG A 313 1.23 0.97 -40.96
N ASN A 314 2.41 0.51 -41.45
CA ASN A 314 3.64 1.28 -41.54
C ASN A 314 4.06 1.89 -40.17
N ASP A 315 3.89 1.14 -39.08
CA ASP A 315 4.31 1.59 -37.78
C ASP A 315 5.86 1.60 -37.69
N PRO A 316 6.49 2.71 -37.27
CA PRO A 316 7.94 2.82 -37.28
C PRO A 316 8.62 2.04 -36.14
N TYR A 317 7.87 1.65 -35.09
CA TYR A 317 8.41 1.00 -33.90
C TYR A 317 8.35 -0.53 -33.96
N GLY A 318 7.35 -1.07 -34.68
CA GLY A 318 7.13 -2.51 -34.78
C GLY A 318 8.39 -3.32 -35.13
N PRO A 319 9.14 -2.94 -36.21
CA PRO A 319 10.35 -3.65 -36.60
C PRO A 319 11.52 -3.61 -35.58
N ALA A 320 11.51 -2.65 -34.68
CA ALA A 320 12.54 -2.52 -33.64
C ALA A 320 12.23 -3.36 -32.38
N LEU A 321 10.95 -3.65 -32.14
CA LEU A 321 10.50 -4.33 -30.92
C LEU A 321 10.14 -5.80 -31.16
N PHE A 322 9.51 -6.09 -32.31
CA PHE A 322 9.07 -7.46 -32.66
C PHE A 322 10.01 -8.06 -33.68
N HIS A 323 10.67 -9.15 -33.27
CA HIS A 323 11.65 -9.83 -34.13
C HIS A 323 10.95 -10.69 -35.18
N ASN A 324 11.63 -10.93 -36.32
CA ASN A 324 11.12 -11.80 -37.35
C ASN A 324 11.40 -13.28 -36.98
N ASP A 325 10.72 -13.75 -35.92
CA ASP A 325 10.80 -15.13 -35.43
C ASP A 325 9.40 -15.67 -35.09
N THR A 326 9.32 -16.98 -34.87
CA THR A 326 8.09 -17.69 -34.51
C THR A 326 7.93 -17.91 -32.99
N ASN A 327 8.72 -17.22 -32.17
CA ASN A 327 8.57 -17.28 -30.73
C ASN A 327 7.27 -16.54 -30.32
N LEU A 328 6.67 -16.99 -29.24
CA LEU A 328 5.53 -16.29 -28.65
C LEU A 328 5.95 -14.87 -28.24
N VAL A 329 5.05 -13.93 -28.45
CA VAL A 329 5.30 -12.53 -28.12
C VAL A 329 5.44 -12.38 -26.61
N ASP A 330 6.55 -11.79 -26.18
CA ASP A 330 6.74 -11.31 -24.82
C ASP A 330 6.57 -9.79 -24.81
N VAL A 331 5.66 -9.28 -23.96
CA VAL A 331 5.28 -7.88 -23.99
C VAL A 331 5.51 -7.20 -22.65
N ASP A 332 5.84 -5.91 -22.76
CA ASP A 332 5.96 -4.94 -21.67
C ASP A 332 5.08 -3.72 -21.94
N ILE A 333 5.15 -2.73 -21.07
CA ILE A 333 4.41 -1.47 -21.22
C ILE A 333 4.71 -0.80 -22.57
N GLN A 334 5.96 -0.86 -23.06
CA GLN A 334 6.36 -0.24 -24.33
C GLN A 334 5.86 -1.02 -25.54
N SER A 335 6.18 -2.30 -25.61
CA SER A 335 5.77 -3.18 -26.73
C SER A 335 4.26 -3.37 -26.76
N GLY A 336 3.60 -3.42 -25.59
CA GLY A 336 2.14 -3.42 -25.48
C GLY A 336 1.52 -2.16 -26.09
N GLY A 337 2.07 -0.98 -25.81
CA GLY A 337 1.61 0.27 -26.42
C GLY A 337 1.82 0.30 -27.93
N VAL A 338 2.95 -0.20 -28.42
CA VAL A 338 3.20 -0.30 -29.87
C VAL A 338 2.26 -1.31 -30.52
N PHE A 339 2.03 -2.47 -29.88
CA PHE A 339 1.03 -3.43 -30.34
C PHE A 339 -0.37 -2.79 -30.49
N LEU A 340 -0.84 -2.03 -29.49
CA LEU A 340 -2.12 -1.31 -29.59
C LEU A 340 -2.12 -0.32 -30.76
N GLY A 341 -1.01 0.36 -31.00
CA GLY A 341 -0.82 1.22 -32.18
C GLY A 341 -0.92 0.46 -33.50
N CYS A 342 -0.30 -0.73 -33.58
CA CYS A 342 -0.36 -1.60 -34.74
C CYS A 342 -1.76 -2.20 -34.97
N HIS A 343 -2.44 -2.58 -33.89
CA HIS A 343 -3.75 -3.25 -33.96
C HIS A 343 -4.91 -2.26 -34.13
N PHE A 344 -5.00 -1.21 -33.27
CA PHE A 344 -6.11 -0.24 -33.26
C PHE A 344 -5.78 1.07 -33.98
N GLY A 345 -4.53 1.35 -34.27
CA GLY A 345 -4.06 2.57 -34.92
C GLY A 345 -3.32 3.53 -33.98
N ALA A 346 -2.59 4.50 -34.54
CA ALA A 346 -1.71 5.40 -33.81
C ALA A 346 -2.39 6.15 -32.64
N ALA A 347 -3.70 6.39 -32.71
CA ALA A 347 -4.44 7.01 -31.62
C ALA A 347 -4.41 6.14 -30.35
N ALA A 348 -4.53 4.81 -30.46
CA ALA A 348 -4.51 3.90 -29.32
C ALA A 348 -3.14 3.89 -28.62
N LEU A 349 -2.02 3.95 -29.37
CA LEU A 349 -0.68 4.11 -28.81
C LEU A 349 -0.56 5.38 -27.94
N TYR A 350 -1.03 6.53 -28.44
CA TYR A 350 -0.97 7.77 -27.68
C TYR A 350 -1.92 7.76 -26.47
N ILE A 351 -3.10 7.18 -26.63
CA ILE A 351 -4.08 6.98 -25.55
C ILE A 351 -3.46 6.12 -24.44
N TRP A 352 -2.86 4.98 -24.79
CA TRP A 352 -2.11 4.13 -23.87
C TRP A 352 -1.01 4.90 -23.15
N ALA A 353 -0.16 5.61 -23.88
CA ALA A 353 0.94 6.36 -23.30
C ALA A 353 0.46 7.45 -22.31
N VAL A 354 -0.66 8.14 -22.62
CA VAL A 354 -1.27 9.10 -21.68
C VAL A 354 -1.81 8.37 -20.43
N GLY A 355 -2.43 7.20 -20.58
CA GLY A 355 -2.91 6.37 -19.48
C GLY A 355 -1.77 5.97 -18.54
N ILE A 356 -0.68 5.43 -19.09
CA ILE A 356 0.51 5.04 -18.30
C ILE A 356 1.19 6.26 -17.65
N LEU A 357 1.25 7.40 -18.35
CA LEU A 357 1.77 8.64 -17.77
C LEU A 357 0.91 9.08 -16.57
N ALA A 358 -0.41 9.02 -16.70
CA ALA A 358 -1.32 9.34 -15.60
C ALA A 358 -1.14 8.38 -14.41
N ALA A 359 -0.95 7.08 -14.69
CA ALA A 359 -0.66 6.05 -13.69
C ALA A 359 0.63 6.36 -12.92
N GLY A 360 1.74 6.59 -13.63
CA GLY A 360 3.04 6.90 -13.03
C GLY A 360 3.01 8.19 -12.22
N GLN A 361 2.38 9.24 -12.74
CA GLN A 361 2.28 10.53 -12.05
C GLN A 361 1.46 10.44 -10.75
N SER A 362 0.34 9.74 -10.79
CA SER A 362 -0.52 9.57 -9.62
C SER A 362 0.14 8.71 -8.53
N SER A 363 0.82 7.63 -8.91
CA SER A 363 1.52 6.74 -7.99
C SER A 363 2.72 7.43 -7.33
N THR A 364 3.46 8.28 -8.06
CA THR A 364 4.54 9.11 -7.52
C THR A 364 4.13 9.88 -6.26
N MET A 365 2.93 10.43 -6.24
CA MET A 365 2.44 11.17 -5.08
C MET A 365 2.12 10.27 -3.89
N THR A 366 1.51 9.11 -4.15
CA THR A 366 1.22 8.15 -3.06
C THR A 366 2.50 7.63 -2.43
N GLY A 367 3.54 7.35 -3.23
CA GLY A 367 4.88 7.00 -2.77
C GLY A 367 5.52 8.09 -1.90
N CYS A 368 5.43 9.35 -2.32
CA CYS A 368 5.92 10.49 -1.54
C CYS A 368 5.25 10.60 -0.16
N TYR A 369 3.91 10.43 -0.08
CA TYR A 369 3.20 10.45 1.20
C TYR A 369 3.51 9.22 2.06
N ALA A 370 3.59 8.02 1.45
CA ALA A 370 3.95 6.80 2.16
C ALA A 370 5.32 6.91 2.83
N GLY A 371 6.33 7.42 2.11
CA GLY A 371 7.66 7.69 2.66
C GLY A 371 7.64 8.73 3.78
N GLN A 372 6.74 9.71 3.71
CA GLN A 372 6.55 10.68 4.78
C GLN A 372 6.07 10.02 6.06
N PHE A 373 4.99 9.29 6.00
CA PHE A 373 4.45 8.62 7.17
C PHE A 373 5.39 7.54 7.72
N ALA A 374 6.13 6.83 6.84
CA ALA A 374 7.12 5.86 7.28
C ALA A 374 8.24 6.53 8.10
N MET A 375 8.86 7.58 7.57
CA MET A 375 9.97 8.27 8.26
C MET A 375 9.54 8.96 9.54
N GLU A 376 8.43 9.68 9.51
CA GLU A 376 7.89 10.37 10.69
C GLU A 376 7.45 9.38 11.76
N GLY A 377 6.74 8.31 11.37
CA GLY A 377 6.22 7.33 12.32
C GLY A 377 7.29 6.43 12.91
N PHE A 378 8.05 5.72 12.09
CA PHE A 378 9.02 4.73 12.60
C PHE A 378 10.23 5.33 13.30
N LEU A 379 10.69 6.51 12.88
CA LEU A 379 11.92 7.13 13.36
C LEU A 379 11.69 8.40 14.20
N ASN A 380 10.47 8.92 14.21
CA ASN A 380 10.15 10.23 14.80
C ASN A 380 11.04 11.35 14.25
N LEU A 381 11.37 11.29 12.94
CA LEU A 381 12.22 12.27 12.28
C LEU A 381 11.37 13.34 11.59
N THR A 382 11.61 14.59 11.95
CA THR A 382 10.93 15.76 11.38
C THR A 382 11.76 16.40 10.26
N TRP A 383 11.99 15.66 9.18
CA TRP A 383 12.67 16.24 8.03
C TRP A 383 11.71 17.10 7.22
N VAL A 384 12.21 18.23 6.72
CA VAL A 384 11.45 19.04 5.74
C VAL A 384 11.13 18.18 4.53
N ARG A 385 9.85 18.16 4.11
CA ARG A 385 9.29 17.27 3.07
C ARG A 385 10.17 17.19 1.81
N TRP A 386 10.59 18.33 1.25
CA TRP A 386 11.37 18.36 0.02
C TRP A 386 12.72 17.64 0.11
N LYS A 387 13.43 17.74 1.25
CA LYS A 387 14.72 17.05 1.45
C LYS A 387 14.56 15.53 1.44
N ARG A 388 13.49 15.06 2.04
CA ARG A 388 13.19 13.64 2.10
C ARG A 388 12.79 13.11 0.74
N VAL A 389 11.83 13.76 0.06
CA VAL A 389 11.38 13.37 -1.28
C VAL A 389 12.57 13.35 -2.24
N LEU A 390 13.45 14.37 -2.20
CA LEU A 390 14.66 14.38 -3.01
C LEU A 390 15.58 13.20 -2.70
N PHE A 391 15.75 12.84 -1.43
CA PHE A 391 16.59 11.72 -1.01
C PHE A 391 16.04 10.37 -1.49
N THR A 392 14.79 10.05 -1.22
CA THR A 392 14.17 8.77 -1.63
C THR A 392 14.09 8.64 -3.15
N ARG A 393 13.72 9.71 -3.85
CA ARG A 393 13.69 9.74 -5.31
C ARG A 393 15.08 9.60 -5.94
N SER A 394 16.11 10.18 -5.36
CA SER A 394 17.48 9.98 -5.88
C SER A 394 17.90 8.52 -5.82
N ILE A 395 17.52 7.80 -4.75
CA ILE A 395 17.80 6.36 -4.62
C ILE A 395 17.05 5.55 -5.67
N ALA A 396 15.82 5.90 -6.01
CA ALA A 396 15.04 5.22 -7.05
C ALA A 396 15.52 5.56 -8.47
N ILE A 397 15.82 6.85 -8.74
CA ILE A 397 16.18 7.34 -10.07
C ILE A 397 17.56 6.82 -10.51
N ILE A 398 18.55 6.75 -9.61
CA ILE A 398 19.91 6.33 -9.97
C ILE A 398 19.96 4.92 -10.58
N PRO A 399 19.40 3.87 -9.94
CA PRO A 399 19.35 2.55 -10.55
C PRO A 399 18.51 2.51 -11.83
N SER A 400 17.35 3.19 -11.85
CA SER A 400 16.49 3.24 -13.04
C SER A 400 17.20 3.91 -14.23
N PHE A 401 17.94 5.00 -13.98
CA PHE A 401 18.75 5.66 -15.00
C PHE A 401 19.86 4.75 -15.52
N TRP A 402 20.54 4.02 -14.61
CA TRP A 402 21.62 3.13 -14.98
C TRP A 402 21.11 1.98 -15.87
N VAL A 403 19.98 1.39 -15.51
CA VAL A 403 19.34 0.35 -16.34
C VAL A 403 18.89 0.96 -17.68
N ALA A 404 18.27 2.14 -17.69
CA ALA A 404 17.81 2.81 -18.90
C ALA A 404 18.95 3.20 -19.88
N TYR A 405 20.15 3.42 -19.36
CA TYR A 405 21.30 3.86 -20.17
C TYR A 405 22.15 2.70 -20.70
N TYR A 406 22.33 1.63 -19.90
CA TYR A 406 23.25 0.54 -20.21
C TYR A 406 22.58 -0.76 -20.66
N SER A 407 21.28 -0.90 -20.41
CA SER A 407 20.58 -2.16 -20.67
C SER A 407 19.66 -2.05 -21.88
N ASP A 408 19.45 -3.17 -22.56
CA ASP A 408 18.44 -3.30 -23.58
C ASP A 408 17.02 -3.29 -22.96
N ILE A 409 16.01 -3.04 -23.79
CA ILE A 409 14.60 -2.91 -23.39
C ILE A 409 14.10 -4.16 -22.64
N SER A 410 14.55 -5.36 -23.02
CA SER A 410 14.21 -6.61 -22.34
C SER A 410 14.62 -6.66 -20.85
N SER A 411 15.62 -5.88 -20.45
CA SER A 411 16.05 -5.78 -19.05
C SER A 411 15.06 -5.02 -18.16
N PHE A 412 14.22 -4.16 -18.75
CA PHE A 412 13.17 -3.45 -18.00
C PHE A 412 12.02 -4.39 -17.58
N ASN A 413 11.70 -5.39 -18.43
CA ASN A 413 10.69 -6.40 -18.13
C ASN A 413 11.08 -7.19 -16.89
N GLY A 414 12.27 -7.78 -16.90
CA GLY A 414 12.79 -8.52 -15.76
C GLY A 414 12.91 -7.68 -14.49
N MET A 415 13.18 -6.37 -14.61
CA MET A 415 13.24 -5.48 -13.46
C MET A 415 11.84 -5.25 -12.85
N ASN A 416 10.80 -5.02 -13.66
CA ASN A 416 9.43 -4.86 -13.15
C ASN A 416 8.91 -6.13 -12.48
N ASP A 417 9.14 -7.29 -13.08
CA ASP A 417 8.77 -8.59 -12.51
C ASP A 417 9.48 -8.82 -11.16
N PHE A 418 10.78 -8.50 -11.10
CA PHE A 418 11.55 -8.55 -9.85
C PHE A 418 10.99 -7.58 -8.79
N LEU A 419 10.62 -6.36 -9.17
CA LEU A 419 10.06 -5.38 -8.22
C LEU A 419 8.68 -5.81 -7.70
N ASN A 420 7.81 -6.39 -8.54
CA ASN A 420 6.53 -6.97 -8.11
C ASN A 420 6.73 -8.12 -7.13
N ALA A 421 7.70 -9.01 -7.40
CA ALA A 421 8.08 -10.08 -6.50
C ALA A 421 8.63 -9.53 -5.16
N LEU A 422 9.47 -8.50 -5.21
CA LEU A 422 10.01 -7.81 -4.04
C LEU A 422 8.88 -7.23 -3.17
N MET A 423 7.86 -6.60 -3.78
CA MET A 423 6.69 -6.09 -3.07
C MET A 423 5.93 -7.20 -2.35
N SER A 424 5.72 -8.34 -3.02
CA SER A 424 5.04 -9.49 -2.43
C SER A 424 5.80 -10.01 -1.19
N ILE A 425 7.11 -10.18 -1.28
CA ILE A 425 7.95 -10.66 -0.15
C ILE A 425 7.85 -9.74 1.06
N GLN A 426 7.58 -8.45 0.89
CA GLN A 426 7.51 -7.49 1.98
C GLN A 426 6.13 -7.37 2.63
N LEU A 427 5.08 -7.98 2.06
CA LEU A 427 3.72 -7.93 2.59
C LEU A 427 3.59 -8.35 4.07
N PRO A 428 4.25 -9.39 4.58
CA PRO A 428 4.18 -9.77 5.98
C PRO A 428 4.53 -8.64 6.95
N PHE A 429 5.44 -7.74 6.58
CA PHE A 429 5.87 -6.60 7.41
C PHE A 429 4.84 -5.46 7.51
N ALA A 430 3.80 -5.50 6.71
CA ALA A 430 2.67 -4.59 6.81
C ALA A 430 1.40 -5.28 7.31
N VAL A 431 1.15 -6.51 6.86
CA VAL A 431 -0.06 -7.26 7.19
C VAL A 431 -0.09 -7.67 8.67
N LEU A 432 1.03 -8.20 9.21
CA LEU A 432 1.09 -8.59 10.63
C LEU A 432 0.87 -7.42 11.59
N PRO A 433 1.53 -6.24 11.44
CA PRO A 433 1.21 -5.06 12.24
C PRO A 433 -0.26 -4.62 12.10
N ALA A 434 -0.83 -4.64 10.89
CA ALA A 434 -2.23 -4.27 10.68
C ALA A 434 -3.19 -5.20 11.44
N ILE A 435 -2.94 -6.51 11.42
CA ILE A 435 -3.73 -7.50 12.18
C ILE A 435 -3.53 -7.29 13.68
N ALA A 436 -2.30 -7.14 14.14
CA ALA A 436 -1.96 -6.98 15.55
C ALA A 436 -2.65 -5.73 16.13
N PHE A 437 -2.50 -4.58 15.49
CA PHE A 437 -3.01 -3.31 16.02
C PHE A 437 -4.54 -3.23 15.96
N SER A 438 -5.16 -3.71 14.87
CA SER A 438 -6.63 -3.73 14.75
C SER A 438 -7.32 -4.74 15.66
N SER A 439 -6.58 -5.70 16.22
CA SER A 439 -7.09 -6.74 17.10
C SER A 439 -6.77 -6.52 18.58
N ASN A 440 -5.90 -5.57 18.88
CA ASN A 440 -5.44 -5.31 20.25
C ASN A 440 -6.42 -4.37 20.97
N THR A 441 -7.07 -4.90 22.01
CA THR A 441 -8.04 -4.13 22.84
C THR A 441 -7.44 -2.91 23.53
N ARG A 442 -6.13 -2.89 23.79
CA ARG A 442 -5.44 -1.73 24.38
C ARG A 442 -5.32 -0.56 23.38
N ILE A 443 -5.19 -0.86 22.08
CA ILE A 443 -5.01 0.14 21.02
C ILE A 443 -6.36 0.65 20.54
N VAL A 444 -7.27 -0.25 20.17
CA VAL A 444 -8.55 0.07 19.52
C VAL A 444 -9.77 -0.12 20.44
N GLY A 445 -9.57 -0.45 21.71
CA GLY A 445 -10.63 -0.58 22.71
C GLY A 445 -11.71 -1.57 22.27
N LYS A 446 -12.97 -1.16 22.43
CA LYS A 446 -14.17 -1.95 22.06
C LYS A 446 -14.31 -2.20 20.54
N PHE A 447 -13.56 -1.50 19.71
CA PHE A 447 -13.56 -1.71 18.27
C PHE A 447 -12.58 -2.80 17.82
N ALA A 448 -11.98 -3.57 18.73
CA ALA A 448 -11.11 -4.68 18.41
C ALA A 448 -11.82 -5.72 17.52
N ASN A 449 -11.04 -6.38 16.65
CA ASN A 449 -11.56 -7.40 15.75
C ASN A 449 -12.20 -8.54 16.52
N GLY A 450 -13.39 -8.97 16.08
CA GLY A 450 -14.05 -10.19 16.59
C GLY A 450 -13.29 -11.47 16.19
N VAL A 451 -13.60 -12.59 16.83
CA VAL A 451 -12.90 -13.87 16.62
C VAL A 451 -12.87 -14.27 15.14
N CYS A 452 -13.99 -14.16 14.44
CA CYS A 452 -14.08 -14.50 13.01
C CYS A 452 -13.12 -13.62 12.17
N GLN A 453 -13.07 -12.31 12.42
CA GLN A 453 -12.18 -11.40 11.72
C GLN A 453 -10.70 -11.70 12.00
N LYS A 454 -10.37 -12.06 13.25
CA LYS A 454 -9.01 -12.49 13.63
C LYS A 454 -8.58 -13.74 12.85
N ILE A 455 -9.46 -14.75 12.76
CA ILE A 455 -9.18 -15.99 12.02
C ILE A 455 -9.01 -15.70 10.52
N ILE A 456 -9.93 -14.96 9.91
CA ILE A 456 -9.86 -14.61 8.49
C ILE A 456 -8.55 -13.86 8.19
N SER A 457 -8.20 -12.87 9.00
CA SER A 457 -6.98 -12.08 8.80
C SER A 457 -5.71 -12.93 8.92
N LEU A 458 -5.67 -13.88 9.86
CA LEU A 458 -4.55 -14.83 9.97
C LEU A 458 -4.49 -15.79 8.78
N LEU A 459 -5.62 -16.26 8.26
CA LEU A 459 -5.66 -17.09 7.05
C LEU A 459 -5.11 -16.32 5.84
N ILE A 460 -5.50 -15.06 5.69
CA ILE A 460 -4.95 -14.17 4.64
C ILE A 460 -3.42 -14.05 4.78
N PHE A 461 -2.93 -13.82 6.00
CA PHE A 461 -1.49 -13.76 6.24
C PHE A 461 -0.77 -15.05 5.85
N PHE A 462 -1.28 -16.22 6.26
CA PHE A 462 -0.65 -17.50 5.94
C PHE A 462 -0.70 -17.80 4.44
N LEU A 463 -1.75 -17.40 3.74
CA LEU A 463 -1.85 -17.52 2.28
C LEU A 463 -0.75 -16.69 1.59
N ILE A 464 -0.61 -15.42 1.96
CA ILE A 464 0.43 -14.53 1.44
C ILE A 464 1.82 -15.08 1.77
N PHE A 465 2.04 -15.55 3.00
CA PHE A 465 3.32 -16.10 3.41
C PHE A 465 3.70 -17.37 2.64
N ALA A 466 2.73 -18.26 2.39
CA ALA A 466 2.95 -19.46 1.58
C ALA A 466 3.30 -19.11 0.13
N ALA A 467 2.58 -18.15 -0.47
CA ALA A 467 2.87 -17.66 -1.81
C ALA A 467 4.32 -17.10 -1.89
N ASN A 468 4.71 -16.27 -0.92
CA ASN A 468 6.07 -15.72 -0.86
C ASN A 468 7.15 -16.78 -0.67
N ALA A 469 6.87 -17.82 0.11
CA ALA A 469 7.81 -18.94 0.30
C ALA A 469 8.05 -19.71 -1.02
N LEU A 470 6.99 -19.94 -1.80
CA LEU A 470 7.10 -20.56 -3.14
C LEU A 470 7.94 -19.68 -4.07
N LEU A 471 7.68 -18.38 -4.11
CA LEU A 471 8.43 -17.43 -4.93
C LEU A 471 9.93 -17.43 -4.59
N VAL A 472 10.29 -17.42 -3.30
CA VAL A 472 11.71 -17.47 -2.88
C VAL A 472 12.37 -18.75 -3.32
N VAL A 473 11.70 -19.91 -3.20
CA VAL A 473 12.24 -21.20 -3.66
C VAL A 473 12.54 -21.16 -5.15
N GLU A 474 11.63 -20.64 -5.95
CA GLU A 474 11.77 -20.50 -7.40
C GLU A 474 12.95 -19.59 -7.77
N PHE A 475 13.06 -18.42 -7.15
CA PHE A 475 14.23 -17.55 -7.37
C PHE A 475 15.55 -18.21 -7.00
N MET A 476 15.56 -19.05 -5.96
CA MET A 476 16.78 -19.77 -5.55
C MET A 476 17.20 -20.83 -6.56
N GLU A 477 16.25 -21.51 -7.21
CA GLU A 477 16.53 -22.50 -8.25
C GLU A 477 17.10 -21.87 -9.54
N ALA A 478 16.69 -20.64 -9.87
CA ALA A 478 17.16 -19.91 -11.04
C ALA A 478 18.58 -19.35 -10.91
N ILE A 479 19.19 -19.35 -9.70
CA ILE A 479 20.49 -18.71 -9.46
C ILE A 479 21.64 -19.72 -9.52
N GLU A 480 22.47 -19.59 -10.54
CA GLU A 480 23.68 -20.42 -10.74
C GLU A 480 24.86 -20.02 -9.82
N LYS A 481 24.92 -18.72 -9.42
CA LYS A 481 26.09 -18.20 -8.68
C LYS A 481 25.98 -18.49 -7.18
N LYS A 482 26.84 -19.41 -6.68
CA LYS A 482 26.81 -19.86 -5.27
C LYS A 482 26.95 -18.76 -4.22
N TRP A 483 27.71 -17.69 -4.49
CA TRP A 483 27.87 -16.58 -3.55
C TRP A 483 26.59 -15.73 -3.44
N VAL A 484 25.85 -15.54 -4.55
CA VAL A 484 24.54 -14.87 -4.56
C VAL A 484 23.54 -15.72 -3.78
N LEU A 485 23.52 -17.02 -4.04
CA LEU A 485 22.66 -17.95 -3.31
C LEU A 485 22.92 -17.91 -1.79
N ALA A 486 24.20 -17.85 -1.37
CA ALA A 486 24.54 -17.72 0.05
C ALA A 486 23.99 -16.41 0.68
N LEU A 487 24.05 -15.29 -0.04
CA LEU A 487 23.47 -14.02 0.43
C LEU A 487 21.94 -14.10 0.54
N ILE A 488 21.27 -14.74 -0.41
CA ILE A 488 19.81 -14.94 -0.36
C ILE A 488 19.42 -15.84 0.82
N TYR A 489 20.18 -16.91 1.10
CA TYR A 489 19.93 -17.74 2.30
C TYR A 489 20.07 -16.92 3.59
N ILE A 490 21.10 -16.09 3.71
CA ILE A 490 21.29 -15.22 4.89
C ILE A 490 20.11 -14.24 5.02
N TYR A 491 19.72 -13.60 3.92
CA TYR A 491 18.54 -12.70 3.90
C TYR A 491 17.27 -13.44 4.32
N PHE A 492 17.05 -14.64 3.79
CA PHE A 492 15.86 -15.42 4.09
C PHE A 492 15.79 -15.87 5.56
N ILE A 493 16.93 -16.22 6.17
CA ILE A 493 17.01 -16.53 7.60
C ILE A 493 16.62 -15.30 8.43
N ILE A 494 17.15 -14.12 8.11
CA ILE A 494 16.80 -12.87 8.80
C ILE A 494 15.32 -12.56 8.61
N TYR A 495 14.82 -12.71 7.38
CA TYR A 495 13.40 -12.55 7.04
C TYR A 495 12.50 -13.44 7.91
N LEU A 496 12.80 -14.74 8.01
CA LEU A 496 12.04 -15.67 8.83
C LEU A 496 12.09 -15.31 10.32
N ILE A 497 13.24 -14.92 10.85
CA ILE A 497 13.38 -14.49 12.26
C ILE A 497 12.46 -13.30 12.55
N VAL A 498 12.43 -12.30 11.66
CA VAL A 498 11.58 -11.13 11.84
C VAL A 498 10.11 -11.47 11.65
N CYS A 499 9.74 -12.29 10.68
CA CYS A 499 8.36 -12.78 10.51
C CYS A 499 7.87 -13.54 11.76
N ILE A 500 8.70 -14.41 12.33
CA ILE A 500 8.38 -15.13 13.58
C ILE A 500 8.20 -14.13 14.73
N TYR A 501 9.09 -13.15 14.84
CA TYR A 501 8.97 -12.09 15.87
C TYR A 501 7.63 -11.34 15.75
N LEU A 502 7.28 -10.89 14.54
CA LEU A 502 6.02 -10.17 14.28
C LEU A 502 4.80 -11.06 14.52
N LEU A 503 4.88 -12.34 14.13
CA LEU A 503 3.80 -13.31 14.38
C LEU A 503 3.59 -13.54 15.87
N LEU A 504 4.65 -13.71 16.65
CA LEU A 504 4.56 -13.84 18.11
C LEU A 504 3.97 -12.58 18.76
N HIS A 505 4.37 -11.40 18.29
CA HIS A 505 3.79 -10.13 18.74
C HIS A 505 2.30 -10.03 18.35
N CYS A 506 1.94 -10.46 17.15
CA CYS A 506 0.55 -10.51 16.68
C CYS A 506 -0.29 -11.48 17.55
N ILE A 507 0.22 -12.68 17.86
CA ILE A 507 -0.46 -13.64 18.73
C ILE A 507 -0.68 -13.03 20.12
N ALA A 508 0.29 -12.33 20.66
CA ALA A 508 0.15 -11.63 21.94
C ALA A 508 -0.93 -10.54 21.89
N ALA A 509 -1.03 -9.81 20.77
CA ALA A 509 -2.07 -8.78 20.56
C ALA A 509 -3.49 -9.37 20.34
N LEU A 510 -3.57 -10.58 19.80
CA LEU A 510 -4.83 -11.29 19.56
C LEU A 510 -5.42 -11.92 20.83
N THR A 511 -4.58 -12.17 21.84
CA THR A 511 -4.96 -12.80 23.10
C THR A 511 -5.28 -11.75 24.16
N ASP A 512 -6.02 -12.14 25.19
CA ASP A 512 -6.33 -11.26 26.30
C ASP A 512 -5.04 -10.81 27.01
N PRO A 513 -5.00 -9.56 27.52
CA PRO A 513 -3.85 -9.03 28.25
C PRO A 513 -3.36 -9.96 29.38
N ASP A 514 -4.28 -10.60 30.10
CA ASP A 514 -3.98 -11.47 31.25
C ASP A 514 -3.71 -12.92 30.88
N SER A 515 -3.63 -13.23 29.59
CA SER A 515 -3.36 -14.60 29.12
C SER A 515 -1.98 -15.11 29.58
N SER A 516 -1.86 -16.43 29.72
CA SER A 516 -0.59 -17.10 30.04
C SER A 516 0.52 -16.79 29.02
N ILE A 517 0.17 -16.48 27.78
CA ILE A 517 1.09 -16.08 26.70
C ILE A 517 1.74 -14.73 27.05
N ASN A 518 0.93 -13.74 27.40
CA ASN A 518 1.39 -12.39 27.73
C ASN A 518 2.14 -12.33 29.07
N ARG A 519 1.88 -13.26 29.99
CA ARG A 519 2.63 -13.41 31.26
C ARG A 519 3.97 -14.12 31.10
N ASN A 520 4.23 -14.78 29.97
CA ASN A 520 5.47 -15.52 29.75
C ASN A 520 6.68 -14.57 29.78
N TRP A 521 7.70 -14.94 30.57
CA TRP A 521 8.95 -14.16 30.70
C TRP A 521 9.63 -13.90 29.35
N PHE A 522 9.65 -14.90 28.43
CA PHE A 522 10.25 -14.75 27.10
C PHE A 522 9.53 -13.68 26.29
N MET A 523 8.17 -13.74 26.25
CA MET A 523 7.34 -12.76 25.55
C MET A 523 7.58 -11.34 26.08
N ARG A 524 7.56 -11.14 27.38
CA ARG A 524 7.77 -9.84 28.02
C ARG A 524 9.18 -9.30 27.79
N LYS A 525 10.20 -10.17 27.88
CA LYS A 525 11.58 -9.75 27.76
C LYS A 525 12.02 -9.48 26.34
N TRP A 526 11.54 -10.25 25.34
CA TRP A 526 12.09 -10.24 23.98
C TRP A 526 11.11 -9.76 22.90
N ILE A 527 9.83 -10.00 23.04
CA ILE A 527 8.81 -9.75 22.04
C ILE A 527 8.06 -8.44 22.30
N LEU A 528 7.49 -8.29 23.50
CA LEU A 528 6.69 -7.12 23.84
C LEU A 528 7.55 -5.87 24.03
N GLY A 529 7.04 -4.73 23.60
CA GLY A 529 7.68 -3.43 23.79
C GLY A 529 7.68 -2.99 25.26
N LYS A 530 8.52 -2.01 25.61
CA LYS A 530 8.63 -1.49 26.97
C LYS A 530 7.32 -0.89 27.46
N SER A 531 6.63 -0.13 26.62
CA SER A 531 5.32 0.47 26.93
C SER A 531 4.26 -0.58 27.28
N ILE A 532 4.30 -1.74 26.61
CA ILE A 532 3.39 -2.87 26.88
C ILE A 532 3.70 -3.51 28.22
N THR A 533 4.99 -3.75 28.51
CA THR A 533 5.40 -4.33 29.80
C THR A 533 5.06 -3.42 30.96
N ASP A 534 5.27 -2.11 30.84
CA ASP A 534 4.94 -1.13 31.89
C ASP A 534 3.42 -1.02 32.13
N TYR A 535 2.60 -1.23 31.07
CA TYR A 535 1.13 -1.31 31.22
C TYR A 535 0.71 -2.54 32.03
N TYR A 536 1.24 -3.72 31.72
CA TYR A 536 0.93 -4.95 32.45
C TYR A 536 1.42 -4.88 33.91
N ASP A 537 2.58 -4.30 34.16
CA ASP A 537 3.10 -4.16 35.51
C ASP A 537 2.23 -3.25 36.38
N ARG A 538 1.73 -2.14 35.81
CA ARG A 538 0.78 -1.24 36.51
C ARG A 538 -0.58 -1.92 36.75
N HIS A 539 -1.11 -2.64 35.80
CA HIS A 539 -2.40 -3.35 35.97
C HIS A 539 -2.31 -4.41 37.08
N HIS A 540 -1.24 -5.19 37.08
CA HIS A 540 -0.99 -6.18 38.14
C HIS A 540 -0.78 -5.54 39.53
N PHE A 541 -0.16 -4.37 39.59
CA PHE A 541 0.02 -3.64 40.84
C PHE A 541 -1.34 -3.18 41.39
N LEU A 542 -2.22 -2.65 40.56
CA LEU A 542 -3.55 -2.20 40.94
C LEU A 542 -4.46 -3.37 41.37
N GLU A 543 -4.46 -4.50 40.65
CA GLU A 543 -5.21 -5.69 41.09
C GLU A 543 -4.75 -6.26 42.41
N ASN A 544 -3.44 -6.29 42.64
CA ASN A 544 -2.89 -6.78 43.91
C ASN A 544 -3.15 -5.81 45.06
N THR A 545 -3.32 -4.52 44.80
CA THR A 545 -3.66 -3.51 45.84
C THR A 545 -5.15 -3.54 46.17
N THR A 546 -6.02 -3.82 45.20
CA THR A 546 -7.49 -3.94 45.42
C THR A 546 -7.89 -5.28 46.01
N SER A 547 -7.08 -6.33 45.90
CA SER A 547 -7.35 -7.66 46.46
C SER A 547 -6.78 -7.87 47.86
N ARG A 548 -6.12 -6.90 48.48
CA ARG A 548 -5.81 -6.99 49.92
C ARG A 548 -7.08 -6.65 50.72
N PRO A 549 -7.56 -7.55 51.61
CA PRO A 549 -8.64 -7.21 52.51
C PRO A 549 -8.17 -5.99 53.32
N ILE A 550 -9.03 -4.99 53.39
CA ILE A 550 -8.89 -3.86 54.29
C ILE A 550 -8.85 -4.45 55.69
N LEU A 551 -7.66 -4.65 56.25
CA LEU A 551 -7.51 -4.80 57.67
C LEU A 551 -7.90 -3.44 58.27
N GLU A 552 -9.04 -3.43 58.99
CA GLU A 552 -9.43 -2.33 59.87
C GLU A 552 -8.33 -2.13 60.91
N ASP A 553 -7.37 -1.26 60.63
CA ASP A 553 -6.61 -0.57 61.64
C ASP A 553 -6.83 0.91 61.43
N THR A 554 -7.80 1.42 62.16
CA THR A 554 -7.99 2.84 62.45
C THR A 554 -6.82 3.29 63.32
N GLU A 555 -5.86 3.98 62.74
CA GLU A 555 -5.07 5.02 63.41
C GLU A 555 -4.24 5.79 62.37
N ASP A 556 -4.48 7.10 62.34
CA ASP A 556 -3.66 8.17 61.79
C ASP A 556 -3.33 8.15 60.29
N ILE A 557 -4.22 8.73 59.49
CA ILE A 557 -3.88 9.19 58.13
C ILE A 557 -3.51 10.67 58.24
N ASP A 558 -2.22 10.93 58.41
CA ASP A 558 -1.65 12.21 58.02
C ASP A 558 -1.65 12.35 56.48
N GLU A 559 -2.00 13.53 56.04
CA GLU A 559 -2.21 13.97 54.68
C GLU A 559 -1.15 13.46 53.69
N ILE A 560 -1.56 12.66 52.70
CA ILE A 560 -0.77 12.36 51.51
C ILE A 560 -1.02 13.50 50.49
N PRO A 561 0.03 14.15 49.95
CA PRO A 561 -0.15 15.22 48.98
C PRO A 561 -0.81 14.71 47.70
N GLU A 562 -1.82 15.42 47.22
CA GLU A 562 -2.52 15.23 45.94
C GLU A 562 -1.66 15.61 44.72
N GLU A 563 -0.47 15.03 44.57
CA GLU A 563 0.31 15.16 43.35
C GLU A 563 0.62 13.75 42.86
N ASP A 564 0.12 13.40 41.69
CA ASP A 564 0.40 12.24 40.82
C ASP A 564 -0.72 11.21 40.57
N VAL A 565 -1.95 11.65 40.38
CA VAL A 565 -2.94 10.83 39.66
C VAL A 565 -3.17 11.42 38.28
N VAL A 566 -2.33 11.02 37.31
CA VAL A 566 -2.54 11.33 35.90
C VAL A 566 -3.37 10.20 35.28
N PHE A 567 -4.64 10.46 35.05
CA PHE A 567 -5.44 9.62 34.16
C PHE A 567 -4.99 9.85 32.72
N VAL A 568 -4.36 8.84 32.12
CA VAL A 568 -4.09 8.78 30.68
C VAL A 568 -5.25 8.01 30.04
N TYR A 569 -6.14 8.74 29.36
CA TYR A 569 -7.12 8.19 28.44
C TYR A 569 -6.51 8.04 27.04
#